data_458d465eaaca8f1c07e4d7caca5af631
#
_entry.id   458d465eaaca8f1c07e4d7caca5af631
#
_cell.length_a   1.000
_cell.length_b   1.000
_cell.length_c   1.000
_cell.angle_alpha   90.00
_cell.angle_beta   90.00
_cell.angle_gamma   90.00
#
_symmetry.space_group_name_H-M   'P 1'
#
loop_
_entity.id
_entity.type
_entity.pdbx_description
1 polymer ?
#
loop_
_entity_poly.entity_id
_entity_poly.type
_entity_poly.pdbx_seq_one_letter_code
_entity_poly.pdbx_strand_id
1 'polypeptide(L)'
;MEQLHFINPETALILVLLSSLLFAVIGILYSRKYRGYSNYLTAGRKTGTLSLTSSLVASALGAWILFGPASAATWGGIGSVIGYSLGTAFPMIALIYLGKKIRKTFPSGITFTQFIFHKIGKNLFKSILLLSVFYMFIFLCAEVTAVAILINYISSVPLWTPAALVIATTLIYTLYGGLRASILTDNFQFLIIIILLLVCMYNIFSSDFISYQDITNNSGNLLSGKYIPNYTAGLTFFIAVAATNLFHQGNWQRVFAAKNYEVLKKSLKLSFLIIIPIVFFMGITGIIAISVDSKVNPDLAFFSILLKDKSELLYMVIIILAISLTVSTVDTLVNAISSLIVVDGKKINENLKSSNGLVILLSIIALFVASKGFSILYLFLLADLLCCAAVFPVFYGFYKRNLKERDLIISVITGLLLGFLLFPSPDFSKSILVGILLPFDLFPQIVTSSLLFWSFLLATLGPVIVIISYDSFKRR
;
A
#
# COMPACT_ATOMS: atom_id res chain seq x y z
N MET A 1 16.28 27.85 -3.74
CA MET A 1 16.66 26.90 -2.69
C MET A 1 17.99 26.31 -3.10
N GLU A 2 19.07 26.56 -2.37
CA GLU A 2 20.29 25.82 -2.53
C GLU A 2 19.97 24.34 -2.30
N GLN A 3 20.25 23.52 -3.30
CA GLN A 3 20.11 22.06 -3.17
C GLN A 3 21.21 21.60 -2.21
N LEU A 4 20.85 21.37 -0.96
CA LEU A 4 21.74 20.75 0.00
C LEU A 4 21.96 19.31 -0.47
N HIS A 5 23.14 19.05 -1.03
CA HIS A 5 23.57 17.69 -1.35
C HIS A 5 24.05 17.02 -0.07
N PHE A 6 23.22 16.14 0.48
CA PHE A 6 23.57 15.40 1.70
C PHE A 6 24.54 14.25 1.42
N ILE A 7 24.54 13.71 0.20
CA ILE A 7 25.44 12.64 -0.27
C ILE A 7 25.77 12.83 -1.76
N ASN A 8 26.96 12.39 -2.18
CA ASN A 8 27.35 12.43 -3.57
C ASN A 8 26.38 11.61 -4.44
N PRO A 9 25.89 12.15 -5.58
CA PRO A 9 25.01 11.47 -6.52
C PRO A 9 25.51 10.08 -6.96
N GLU A 10 26.80 9.94 -7.22
CA GLU A 10 27.41 8.66 -7.61
C GLU A 10 27.32 7.63 -6.48
N THR A 11 27.63 8.02 -5.25
CA THR A 11 27.51 7.17 -4.07
C THR A 11 26.07 6.73 -3.85
N ALA A 12 25.11 7.63 -3.99
CA ALA A 12 23.69 7.30 -3.87
C ALA A 12 23.26 6.27 -4.91
N LEU A 13 23.65 6.46 -6.19
CA LEU A 13 23.31 5.52 -7.27
C LEU A 13 23.99 4.15 -7.10
N ILE A 14 25.24 4.13 -6.64
CA ILE A 14 25.96 2.88 -6.35
C ILE A 14 25.22 2.12 -5.22
N LEU A 15 24.79 2.80 -4.15
CA LEU A 15 24.03 2.18 -3.06
C LEU A 15 22.68 1.62 -3.56
N VAL A 16 21.94 2.39 -4.39
CA VAL A 16 20.69 1.92 -5.00
C VAL A 16 20.94 0.66 -5.83
N LEU A 17 21.94 0.69 -6.69
CA LEU A 17 22.27 -0.42 -7.59
C LEU A 17 22.73 -1.66 -6.80
N LEU A 18 23.68 -1.52 -5.89
CA LEU A 18 24.21 -2.64 -5.12
C LEU A 18 23.16 -3.27 -4.21
N SER A 19 22.35 -2.46 -3.52
CA SER A 19 21.29 -2.96 -2.64
C SER A 19 20.21 -3.70 -3.43
N SER A 20 19.75 -3.16 -4.56
CA SER A 20 18.74 -3.81 -5.38
C SER A 20 19.27 -5.04 -6.12
N LEU A 21 20.53 -5.04 -6.59
CA LEU A 21 21.19 -6.20 -7.19
C LEU A 21 21.40 -7.32 -6.17
N LEU A 22 21.73 -7.02 -4.91
CA LEU A 22 21.86 -8.01 -3.86
C LEU A 22 20.57 -8.85 -3.74
N PHE A 23 19.41 -8.21 -3.67
CA PHE A 23 18.13 -8.93 -3.61
C PHE A 23 17.84 -9.68 -4.90
N ALA A 24 18.17 -9.12 -6.06
CA ALA A 24 18.01 -9.80 -7.35
C ALA A 24 18.85 -11.07 -7.42
N VAL A 25 20.12 -11.03 -7.01
CA VAL A 25 21.02 -12.19 -6.98
C VAL A 25 20.49 -13.25 -6.03
N ILE A 26 20.10 -12.89 -4.79
CA ILE A 26 19.51 -13.81 -3.82
C ILE A 26 18.26 -14.49 -4.42
N GLY A 27 17.34 -13.70 -5.00
CA GLY A 27 16.11 -14.20 -5.62
C GLY A 27 16.37 -15.16 -6.77
N ILE A 28 17.30 -14.84 -7.67
CA ILE A 28 17.66 -15.71 -8.83
C ILE A 28 18.32 -16.99 -8.38
N LEU A 29 19.34 -16.92 -7.52
CA LEU A 29 20.10 -18.11 -7.06
C LEU A 29 19.19 -19.10 -6.36
N TYR A 30 18.27 -18.61 -5.53
CA TYR A 30 17.33 -19.47 -4.85
C TYR A 30 16.29 -20.08 -5.80
N SER A 31 15.77 -19.29 -6.74
CA SER A 31 14.74 -19.73 -7.69
C SER A 31 15.22 -20.86 -8.59
N ARG A 32 16.52 -20.97 -8.85
CA ARG A 32 17.10 -22.07 -9.62
C ARG A 32 16.80 -23.45 -9.04
N LYS A 33 16.63 -23.54 -7.71
CA LYS A 33 16.32 -24.79 -6.98
C LYS A 33 14.85 -25.17 -7.01
N TYR A 34 13.94 -24.20 -7.32
CA TYR A 34 12.49 -24.37 -7.17
C TYR A 34 11.76 -23.98 -8.45
N ARG A 35 11.83 -24.84 -9.45
CA ARG A 35 11.14 -24.64 -10.72
C ARG A 35 9.69 -25.14 -10.68
N GLY A 36 8.87 -24.69 -11.62
CA GLY A 36 7.51 -25.15 -11.88
C GLY A 36 6.40 -24.22 -11.39
N TYR A 37 5.26 -24.34 -12.02
CA TYR A 37 4.10 -23.46 -11.91
C TYR A 37 3.61 -23.27 -10.46
N SER A 38 3.57 -24.34 -9.68
CA SER A 38 3.14 -24.27 -8.28
C SER A 38 4.11 -23.46 -7.39
N ASN A 39 5.43 -23.58 -7.61
CA ASN A 39 6.41 -22.77 -6.88
C ASN A 39 6.32 -21.29 -7.29
N TYR A 40 6.13 -21.04 -8.58
CA TYR A 40 6.02 -19.68 -9.12
C TYR A 40 4.81 -18.93 -8.57
N LEU A 41 3.62 -19.53 -8.51
CA LEU A 41 2.37 -18.85 -8.14
C LEU A 41 1.98 -18.97 -6.67
N THR A 42 2.34 -20.08 -5.99
CA THR A 42 1.88 -20.37 -4.61
C THR A 42 3.01 -20.80 -3.67
N ALA A 43 4.27 -20.60 -4.07
CA ALA A 43 5.44 -21.05 -3.32
C ALA A 43 5.34 -22.54 -2.89
N GLY A 44 4.70 -23.37 -3.71
CA GLY A 44 4.46 -24.79 -3.45
C GLY A 44 3.53 -25.08 -2.27
N ARG A 45 2.85 -24.08 -1.70
CA ARG A 45 2.01 -24.17 -0.49
C ARG A 45 2.75 -24.77 0.71
N LYS A 46 4.03 -24.46 0.86
CA LYS A 46 4.93 -25.02 1.88
C LYS A 46 5.54 -23.97 2.81
N THR A 47 5.08 -22.72 2.74
CA THR A 47 5.65 -21.62 3.53
C THR A 47 5.32 -21.80 5.01
N GLY A 48 6.35 -21.80 5.85
CA GLY A 48 6.24 -21.94 7.32
C GLY A 48 5.96 -20.59 8.02
N THR A 49 5.76 -20.64 9.34
CA THR A 49 5.31 -19.47 10.12
C THR A 49 6.27 -18.28 10.03
N LEU A 50 7.56 -18.46 10.30
CA LEU A 50 8.52 -17.36 10.31
C LEU A 50 8.64 -16.71 8.93
N SER A 51 8.84 -17.51 7.88
CA SER A 51 8.97 -17.03 6.53
C SER A 51 7.68 -16.35 6.02
N LEU A 52 6.51 -16.84 6.43
CA LEU A 52 5.24 -16.22 6.07
C LEU A 52 5.02 -14.90 6.82
N THR A 53 5.40 -14.84 8.11
CA THR A 53 5.29 -13.61 8.91
C THR A 53 6.20 -12.53 8.36
N SER A 54 7.50 -12.83 8.14
CA SER A 54 8.44 -11.85 7.59
C SER A 54 8.01 -11.37 6.20
N SER A 55 7.52 -12.26 5.34
CA SER A 55 7.00 -11.87 4.03
C SER A 55 5.73 -11.02 4.11
N LEU A 56 4.78 -11.35 5.00
CA LEU A 56 3.58 -10.52 5.23
C LEU A 56 3.94 -9.13 5.75
N VAL A 57 4.89 -9.03 6.68
CA VAL A 57 5.31 -7.73 7.23
C VAL A 57 6.10 -6.94 6.19
N ALA A 58 7.14 -7.51 5.59
CA ALA A 58 7.98 -6.82 4.61
C ALA A 58 7.16 -6.29 3.42
N SER A 59 6.23 -7.11 2.89
CA SER A 59 5.38 -6.69 1.78
C SER A 59 4.25 -5.72 2.15
N ALA A 60 3.89 -5.65 3.44
CA ALA A 60 2.96 -4.65 3.94
C ALA A 60 3.64 -3.31 4.24
N LEU A 61 4.95 -3.33 4.53
CA LEU A 61 5.76 -2.16 4.83
C LEU A 61 6.56 -1.76 3.57
N GLY A 62 5.93 -1.04 2.64
CA GLY A 62 6.61 -0.44 1.49
C GLY A 62 7.34 0.86 1.85
N ALA A 63 7.94 1.51 0.84
CA ALA A 63 8.54 2.84 1.03
C ALA A 63 7.50 3.89 1.50
N TRP A 64 6.23 3.64 1.25
CA TRP A 64 5.12 4.49 1.70
C TRP A 64 5.13 4.78 3.21
N ILE A 65 5.66 3.86 4.05
CA ILE A 65 5.72 4.09 5.50
C ILE A 65 6.63 5.25 5.89
N LEU A 66 7.63 5.56 5.05
CA LEU A 66 8.54 6.69 5.26
C LEU A 66 7.90 8.04 4.92
N PHE A 67 6.75 8.03 4.25
CA PHE A 67 6.06 9.23 3.76
C PHE A 67 4.65 9.35 4.32
N GLY A 68 3.78 8.42 3.96
CA GLY A 68 2.33 8.49 4.18
C GLY A 68 1.89 8.72 5.63
N PRO A 69 2.30 7.89 6.60
CA PRO A 69 1.89 8.06 7.99
C PRO A 69 2.34 9.38 8.60
N ALA A 70 3.59 9.80 8.34
CA ALA A 70 4.12 11.07 8.82
C ALA A 70 3.41 12.24 8.15
N SER A 71 3.26 12.22 6.81
CA SER A 71 2.52 13.23 6.04
C SER A 71 1.09 13.41 6.56
N ALA A 72 0.35 12.32 6.73
CA ALA A 72 -1.01 12.34 7.25
C ALA A 72 -1.09 12.94 8.66
N ALA A 73 -0.10 12.69 9.50
CA ALA A 73 -0.07 13.16 10.88
C ALA A 73 0.20 14.67 11.01
N THR A 74 0.81 15.31 10.01
CA THR A 74 1.05 16.76 10.03
C THR A 74 -0.25 17.60 10.05
N TRP A 75 -1.35 17.05 9.54
CA TRP A 75 -2.64 17.72 9.50
C TRP A 75 -3.78 16.95 10.17
N GLY A 76 -3.74 15.63 10.14
CA GLY A 76 -4.75 14.75 10.75
C GLY A 76 -4.42 14.34 12.18
N GLY A 77 -3.29 14.78 12.73
CA GLY A 77 -2.88 14.57 14.12
C GLY A 77 -2.83 13.13 14.56
N ILE A 78 -2.98 12.90 15.88
CA ILE A 78 -2.89 11.56 16.50
C ILE A 78 -3.96 10.60 15.98
N GLY A 79 -5.11 11.11 15.55
CA GLY A 79 -6.17 10.29 14.97
C GLY A 79 -5.73 9.63 13.67
N SER A 80 -5.03 10.35 12.78
CA SER A 80 -4.48 9.78 11.55
C SER A 80 -3.43 8.71 11.83
N VAL A 81 -2.58 8.90 12.84
CA VAL A 81 -1.58 7.91 13.29
C VAL A 81 -2.25 6.61 13.73
N ILE A 82 -3.28 6.70 14.56
CA ILE A 82 -4.06 5.55 15.02
C ILE A 82 -4.80 4.89 13.83
N GLY A 83 -5.48 5.69 13.01
CA GLY A 83 -6.23 5.21 11.86
C GLY A 83 -5.37 4.47 10.85
N TYR A 84 -4.21 5.03 10.52
CA TYR A 84 -3.24 4.41 9.62
C TYR A 84 -2.70 3.09 10.16
N SER A 85 -2.29 3.08 11.44
CA SER A 85 -1.72 1.89 12.09
C SER A 85 -2.73 0.75 12.16
N LEU A 86 -3.95 1.05 12.60
CA LEU A 86 -5.02 0.07 12.69
C LEU A 86 -5.51 -0.36 11.29
N GLY A 87 -5.62 0.57 10.34
CA GLY A 87 -6.00 0.29 8.96
C GLY A 87 -5.03 -0.66 8.27
N THR A 88 -3.73 -0.49 8.50
CA THR A 88 -2.70 -1.40 7.94
C THR A 88 -2.75 -2.79 8.57
N ALA A 89 -2.97 -2.88 9.88
CA ALA A 89 -2.90 -4.14 10.61
C ALA A 89 -4.22 -4.92 10.61
N PHE A 90 -5.38 -4.27 10.65
CA PHE A 90 -6.70 -4.91 10.74
C PHE A 90 -6.95 -5.99 9.68
N PRO A 91 -6.55 -5.82 8.41
CA PRO A 91 -6.67 -6.86 7.39
C PRO A 91 -6.03 -8.19 7.75
N MET A 92 -4.97 -8.19 8.54
CA MET A 92 -4.33 -9.43 9.01
C MET A 92 -5.30 -10.27 9.86
N ILE A 93 -6.09 -9.62 10.73
CA ILE A 93 -7.11 -10.32 11.53
C ILE A 93 -8.28 -10.77 10.65
N ALA A 94 -8.76 -9.92 9.75
CA ALA A 94 -9.84 -10.28 8.83
C ALA A 94 -9.47 -11.46 7.92
N LEU A 95 -8.23 -11.53 7.44
CA LEU A 95 -7.71 -12.62 6.63
C LEU A 95 -7.62 -13.97 7.38
N ILE A 96 -7.58 -13.99 8.71
CA ILE A 96 -7.69 -15.25 9.47
C ILE A 96 -9.03 -15.93 9.17
N TYR A 97 -10.12 -15.17 9.18
CA TYR A 97 -11.47 -15.69 8.95
C TYR A 97 -11.78 -15.89 7.47
N LEU A 98 -11.50 -14.87 6.65
CA LEU A 98 -11.74 -14.91 5.21
C LEU A 98 -10.85 -15.96 4.53
N GLY A 99 -9.57 -16.01 4.88
CA GLY A 99 -8.61 -16.96 4.34
C GLY A 99 -8.95 -18.40 4.70
N LYS A 100 -9.43 -18.66 5.93
CA LYS A 100 -9.95 -19.98 6.32
C LYS A 100 -11.10 -20.42 5.43
N LYS A 101 -12.08 -19.54 5.25
CA LYS A 101 -13.27 -19.81 4.44
C LYS A 101 -12.91 -20.05 2.97
N ILE A 102 -12.10 -19.17 2.38
CA ILE A 102 -11.71 -19.27 0.96
C ILE A 102 -10.87 -20.53 0.72
N ARG A 103 -9.87 -20.81 1.54
CA ARG A 103 -9.05 -22.03 1.38
C ARG A 103 -9.86 -23.33 1.56
N LYS A 104 -10.87 -23.33 2.44
CA LYS A 104 -11.77 -24.48 2.60
C LYS A 104 -12.69 -24.67 1.39
N THR A 105 -13.21 -23.56 0.84
CA THR A 105 -14.16 -23.60 -0.30
C THR A 105 -13.45 -23.83 -1.63
N PHE A 106 -12.22 -23.29 -1.76
CA PHE A 106 -11.43 -23.35 -2.99
C PHE A 106 -9.95 -23.69 -2.69
N PRO A 107 -9.64 -24.97 -2.35
CA PRO A 107 -8.28 -25.39 -1.96
C PRO A 107 -7.24 -25.21 -3.06
N SER A 108 -7.62 -25.31 -4.32
CA SER A 108 -6.75 -25.14 -5.49
C SER A 108 -6.56 -23.67 -5.90
N GLY A 109 -7.19 -22.71 -5.20
CA GLY A 109 -7.14 -21.29 -5.52
C GLY A 109 -5.73 -20.71 -5.56
N ILE A 110 -5.50 -19.79 -6.48
CA ILE A 110 -4.22 -19.08 -6.69
C ILE A 110 -4.43 -17.59 -6.51
N THR A 111 -5.55 -17.08 -7.02
CA THR A 111 -5.92 -15.67 -6.95
C THR A 111 -7.24 -15.49 -6.21
N PHE A 112 -7.39 -14.33 -5.59
CA PHE A 112 -8.64 -13.95 -4.94
C PHE A 112 -9.78 -13.83 -5.95
N THR A 113 -9.51 -13.31 -7.12
CA THR A 113 -10.48 -13.13 -8.20
C THR A 113 -11.02 -14.46 -8.75
N GLN A 114 -10.23 -15.55 -8.73
CA GLN A 114 -10.75 -16.88 -9.06
C GLN A 114 -11.91 -17.29 -8.16
N PHE A 115 -11.84 -16.97 -6.87
CA PHE A 115 -12.91 -17.27 -5.94
C PHE A 115 -14.20 -16.49 -6.28
N ILE A 116 -14.06 -15.22 -6.72
CA ILE A 116 -15.20 -14.41 -7.20
C ILE A 116 -15.83 -15.08 -8.43
N PHE A 117 -15.00 -15.53 -9.38
CA PHE A 117 -15.49 -16.22 -10.58
C PHE A 117 -16.33 -17.45 -10.26
N HIS A 118 -15.87 -18.29 -9.35
CA HIS A 118 -16.55 -19.55 -9.00
C HIS A 118 -17.76 -19.35 -8.08
N LYS A 119 -17.75 -18.30 -7.25
CA LYS A 119 -18.77 -18.13 -6.21
C LYS A 119 -19.87 -17.16 -6.58
N ILE A 120 -19.57 -16.13 -7.36
CA ILE A 120 -20.50 -15.03 -7.64
C ILE A 120 -20.87 -15.01 -9.13
N GLY A 121 -19.87 -14.83 -10.01
CA GLY A 121 -20.13 -14.81 -11.44
C GLY A 121 -19.05 -14.16 -12.29
N LYS A 122 -19.20 -14.30 -13.62
CA LYS A 122 -18.17 -13.93 -14.61
C LYS A 122 -18.02 -12.40 -14.79
N ASN A 123 -19.13 -11.65 -14.72
CA ASN A 123 -19.07 -10.20 -14.99
C ASN A 123 -18.49 -9.44 -13.81
N LEU A 124 -18.90 -9.76 -12.56
CA LEU A 124 -18.27 -9.21 -11.37
C LEU A 124 -16.78 -9.58 -11.32
N PHE A 125 -16.43 -10.83 -11.65
CA PHE A 125 -15.04 -11.25 -11.76
C PHE A 125 -14.23 -10.35 -12.71
N LYS A 126 -14.75 -10.06 -13.92
CA LYS A 126 -14.08 -9.20 -14.89
C LYS A 126 -13.88 -7.77 -14.36
N SER A 127 -14.92 -7.20 -13.74
CA SER A 127 -14.87 -5.85 -13.17
C SER A 127 -13.86 -5.76 -12.03
N ILE A 128 -13.86 -6.75 -11.13
CA ILE A 128 -12.95 -6.79 -10.01
C ILE A 128 -11.51 -7.12 -10.44
N LEU A 129 -11.32 -7.95 -11.45
CA LEU A 129 -9.99 -8.21 -12.03
C LEU A 129 -9.38 -6.93 -12.59
N LEU A 130 -10.14 -6.18 -13.39
CA LEU A 130 -9.70 -4.90 -13.95
C LEU A 130 -9.37 -3.90 -12.84
N LEU A 131 -10.27 -3.75 -11.86
CA LEU A 131 -10.05 -2.88 -10.70
C LEU A 131 -8.80 -3.30 -9.91
N SER A 132 -8.61 -4.61 -9.70
CA SER A 132 -7.45 -5.12 -8.96
C SER A 132 -6.14 -4.85 -9.66
N VAL A 133 -6.06 -5.04 -10.98
CA VAL A 133 -4.85 -4.71 -11.75
C VAL A 133 -4.59 -3.22 -11.74
N PHE A 134 -5.65 -2.39 -11.87
CA PHE A 134 -5.51 -0.94 -11.96
C PHE A 134 -5.06 -0.32 -10.64
N TYR A 135 -5.67 -0.68 -9.50
CA TYR A 135 -5.22 -0.11 -8.23
C TYR A 135 -3.80 -0.56 -7.85
N MET A 136 -3.45 -1.83 -8.12
CA MET A 136 -2.08 -2.30 -7.87
C MET A 136 -1.05 -1.64 -8.80
N PHE A 137 -1.46 -1.27 -10.02
CA PHE A 137 -0.62 -0.46 -10.90
C PHE A 137 -0.38 0.94 -10.32
N ILE A 138 -1.42 1.60 -9.76
CA ILE A 138 -1.25 2.91 -9.09
C ILE A 138 -0.33 2.77 -7.86
N PHE A 139 -0.47 1.69 -7.09
CA PHE A 139 0.45 1.37 -5.98
C PHE A 139 1.90 1.21 -6.45
N LEU A 140 2.11 0.52 -7.57
CA LEU A 140 3.42 0.39 -8.18
C LEU A 140 4.00 1.76 -8.55
N CYS A 141 3.19 2.64 -9.14
CA CYS A 141 3.59 4.02 -9.43
C CYS A 141 3.99 4.75 -8.14
N ALA A 142 3.21 4.65 -7.08
CA ALA A 142 3.46 5.33 -5.80
C ALA A 142 4.75 4.83 -5.13
N GLU A 143 4.99 3.52 -5.07
CA GLU A 143 6.20 2.93 -4.48
C GLU A 143 7.48 3.34 -5.23
N VAL A 144 7.42 3.32 -6.55
CA VAL A 144 8.56 3.73 -7.39
C VAL A 144 8.79 5.25 -7.30
N THR A 145 7.72 6.04 -7.20
CA THR A 145 7.82 7.49 -6.96
C THR A 145 8.44 7.79 -5.60
N ALA A 146 8.11 7.02 -4.56
CA ALA A 146 8.63 7.20 -3.22
C ALA A 146 10.16 7.09 -3.17
N VAL A 147 10.72 6.03 -3.75
CA VAL A 147 12.19 5.88 -3.80
C VAL A 147 12.84 6.94 -4.68
N ALA A 148 12.18 7.32 -5.79
CA ALA A 148 12.69 8.36 -6.68
C ALA A 148 12.80 9.73 -5.98
N ILE A 149 11.74 10.14 -5.28
CA ILE A 149 11.70 11.39 -4.51
C ILE A 149 12.74 11.38 -3.39
N LEU A 150 12.87 10.28 -2.65
CA LEU A 150 13.85 10.19 -1.57
C LEU A 150 15.28 10.35 -2.09
N ILE A 151 15.66 9.59 -3.12
CA ILE A 151 17.02 9.65 -3.67
C ILE A 151 17.30 11.03 -4.28
N ASN A 152 16.32 11.62 -4.96
CA ASN A 152 16.44 12.98 -5.47
C ASN A 152 16.62 13.99 -4.34
N TYR A 153 15.85 13.88 -3.25
CA TYR A 153 15.93 14.78 -2.09
C TYR A 153 17.32 14.74 -1.41
N ILE A 154 17.89 13.54 -1.28
CA ILE A 154 19.18 13.36 -0.57
C ILE A 154 20.38 13.68 -1.47
N SER A 155 20.30 13.40 -2.79
CA SER A 155 21.47 13.41 -3.68
C SER A 155 21.29 14.22 -4.96
N SER A 156 20.12 14.83 -5.18
CA SER A 156 19.77 15.54 -6.42
C SER A 156 19.85 14.70 -7.71
N VAL A 157 19.90 13.39 -7.60
CA VAL A 157 19.81 12.48 -8.76
C VAL A 157 18.43 12.63 -9.43
N PRO A 158 18.34 12.71 -10.77
CA PRO A 158 17.07 12.79 -11.48
C PRO A 158 16.12 11.64 -11.10
N LEU A 159 14.83 11.93 -10.89
CA LEU A 159 13.81 10.99 -10.40
C LEU A 159 13.75 9.66 -11.19
N TRP A 160 13.90 9.73 -12.51
CA TRP A 160 13.79 8.56 -13.38
C TRP A 160 14.91 7.54 -13.16
N THR A 161 16.10 7.97 -12.70
CA THR A 161 17.27 7.10 -12.58
C THR A 161 17.13 6.03 -11.48
N PRO A 162 16.89 6.39 -10.20
CA PRO A 162 16.67 5.39 -9.16
C PRO A 162 15.41 4.56 -9.41
N ALA A 163 14.36 5.17 -9.96
CA ALA A 163 13.15 4.46 -10.36
C ALA A 163 13.44 3.35 -11.39
N ALA A 164 14.20 3.67 -12.44
CA ALA A 164 14.58 2.71 -13.49
C ALA A 164 15.44 1.56 -12.93
N LEU A 165 16.42 1.87 -12.06
CA LEU A 165 17.27 0.86 -11.44
C LEU A 165 16.47 -0.12 -10.59
N VAL A 166 15.57 0.37 -9.75
CA VAL A 166 14.75 -0.46 -8.87
C VAL A 166 13.77 -1.30 -9.69
N ILE A 167 13.07 -0.73 -10.66
CA ILE A 167 12.15 -1.49 -11.52
C ILE A 167 12.92 -2.59 -12.28
N ALA A 168 14.02 -2.24 -12.94
CA ALA A 168 14.75 -3.20 -13.76
C ALA A 168 15.28 -4.39 -12.95
N THR A 169 15.93 -4.11 -11.82
CA THR A 169 16.48 -5.15 -10.94
C THR A 169 15.38 -6.02 -10.35
N THR A 170 14.26 -5.43 -9.94
CA THR A 170 13.12 -6.16 -9.35
C THR A 170 12.44 -7.04 -10.41
N LEU A 171 12.19 -6.53 -11.62
CA LEU A 171 11.57 -7.31 -12.70
C LEU A 171 12.40 -8.56 -13.06
N ILE A 172 13.73 -8.44 -13.09
CA ILE A 172 14.62 -9.54 -13.48
C ILE A 172 14.40 -10.77 -12.59
N TYR A 173 14.45 -10.62 -11.26
CA TYR A 173 14.32 -11.79 -10.40
C TYR A 173 12.86 -12.21 -10.14
N THR A 174 11.93 -11.25 -10.15
CA THR A 174 10.52 -11.51 -9.88
C THR A 174 9.87 -12.29 -11.01
N LEU A 175 10.10 -11.88 -12.26
CA LEU A 175 9.59 -12.60 -13.43
C LEU A 175 10.26 -13.97 -13.61
N TYR A 176 11.48 -14.16 -13.10
CA TYR A 176 12.17 -15.44 -13.13
C TYR A 176 11.69 -16.38 -12.01
N GLY A 177 11.59 -15.91 -10.79
CA GLY A 177 11.40 -16.74 -9.59
C GLY A 177 9.98 -16.75 -9.00
N GLY A 178 9.15 -15.78 -9.37
CA GLY A 178 7.76 -15.65 -8.90
C GLY A 178 7.66 -15.49 -7.38
N LEU A 179 6.51 -15.93 -6.83
CA LEU A 179 6.20 -15.77 -5.41
C LEU A 179 7.20 -16.44 -4.48
N ARG A 180 7.81 -17.54 -4.90
CA ARG A 180 8.79 -18.24 -4.06
C ARG A 180 10.07 -17.42 -3.86
N ALA A 181 10.54 -16.75 -4.90
CA ALA A 181 11.66 -15.82 -4.81
C ALA A 181 11.33 -14.62 -3.92
N SER A 182 10.14 -14.02 -4.15
CA SER A 182 9.66 -12.89 -3.37
C SER A 182 9.61 -13.20 -1.86
N ILE A 183 8.99 -14.30 -1.46
CA ILE A 183 8.94 -14.70 -0.04
C ILE A 183 10.35 -14.87 0.57
N LEU A 184 11.30 -15.35 -0.20
CA LEU A 184 12.67 -15.51 0.31
C LEU A 184 13.38 -14.16 0.46
N THR A 185 13.32 -13.30 -0.58
CA THR A 185 13.90 -11.96 -0.51
C THR A 185 13.27 -11.14 0.61
N ASP A 186 11.95 -11.25 0.80
CA ASP A 186 11.23 -10.65 1.92
C ASP A 186 11.80 -11.04 3.29
N ASN A 187 12.27 -12.30 3.47
CA ASN A 187 12.84 -12.72 4.75
C ASN A 187 14.13 -11.96 5.09
N PHE A 188 14.98 -11.70 4.09
CA PHE A 188 16.20 -10.90 4.27
C PHE A 188 15.86 -9.42 4.42
N GLN A 189 14.96 -8.92 3.57
CA GLN A 189 14.50 -7.53 3.63
C GLN A 189 13.85 -7.21 4.97
N PHE A 190 12.99 -8.08 5.49
CA PHE A 190 12.37 -7.92 6.81
C PHE A 190 13.40 -7.68 7.91
N LEU A 191 14.47 -8.47 7.95
CA LEU A 191 15.52 -8.29 8.96
C LEU A 191 16.23 -6.94 8.81
N ILE A 192 16.59 -6.57 7.58
CA ILE A 192 17.22 -5.28 7.26
C ILE A 192 16.28 -4.13 7.63
N ILE A 193 15.02 -4.19 7.21
CA ILE A 193 14.00 -3.16 7.49
C ILE A 193 13.86 -2.94 8.99
N ILE A 194 13.69 -4.00 9.80
CA ILE A 194 13.50 -3.85 11.24
C ILE A 194 14.73 -3.21 11.89
N ILE A 195 15.94 -3.69 11.56
CA ILE A 195 17.17 -3.14 12.13
C ILE A 195 17.33 -1.66 11.75
N LEU A 196 17.17 -1.32 10.47
CA LEU A 196 17.39 0.04 10.02
C LEU A 196 16.30 1.01 10.47
N LEU A 197 15.04 0.56 10.60
CA LEU A 197 13.99 1.36 11.25
C LEU A 197 14.31 1.65 12.71
N LEU A 198 14.80 0.67 13.46
CA LEU A 198 15.22 0.89 14.85
C LEU A 198 16.38 1.88 14.94
N VAL A 199 17.34 1.84 14.01
CA VAL A 199 18.42 2.83 13.92
C VAL A 199 17.86 4.23 13.65
N CYS A 200 16.93 4.38 12.69
CA CYS A 200 16.29 5.66 12.41
C CYS A 200 15.54 6.21 13.64
N MET A 201 14.76 5.35 14.30
CA MET A 201 14.01 5.73 15.49
C MET A 201 14.93 6.13 16.64
N TYR A 202 15.97 5.36 16.89
CA TYR A 202 16.97 5.72 17.89
C TYR A 202 17.57 7.10 17.61
N ASN A 203 17.95 7.38 16.36
CA ASN A 203 18.49 8.68 15.96
C ASN A 203 17.51 9.86 16.14
N ILE A 204 16.22 9.64 15.93
CA ILE A 204 15.19 10.68 16.15
C ILE A 204 15.04 10.93 17.65
N PHE A 205 14.75 9.88 18.43
CA PHE A 205 14.43 10.03 19.86
C PHE A 205 15.64 10.38 20.74
N SER A 206 16.86 10.15 20.26
CA SER A 206 18.10 10.59 20.95
C SER A 206 18.56 12.01 20.55
N SER A 207 17.79 12.72 19.72
CA SER A 207 18.19 14.06 19.27
C SER A 207 17.86 15.11 20.32
N ASP A 208 18.82 15.98 20.65
CA ASP A 208 18.69 17.02 21.68
C ASP A 208 17.65 18.09 21.35
N PHE A 209 17.29 18.24 20.07
CA PHE A 209 16.28 19.21 19.62
C PHE A 209 14.83 18.71 19.74
N ILE A 210 14.62 17.48 20.26
CA ILE A 210 13.27 16.89 20.46
C ILE A 210 13.04 16.71 21.95
N SER A 211 12.17 17.55 22.53
CA SER A 211 11.72 17.35 23.91
C SER A 211 10.22 17.05 23.97
N TYR A 212 9.80 16.31 24.98
CA TYR A 212 8.37 16.03 25.20
C TYR A 212 7.55 17.31 25.41
N GLN A 213 8.14 18.30 26.09
CA GLN A 213 7.47 19.58 26.33
C GLN A 213 7.29 20.36 25.03
N ASP A 214 8.30 20.38 24.15
CA ASP A 214 8.19 21.04 22.85
C ASP A 214 7.15 20.37 21.95
N ILE A 215 7.11 19.05 21.93
CA ILE A 215 6.09 18.32 21.17
C ILE A 215 4.68 18.71 21.66
N THR A 216 4.44 18.71 22.96
CA THR A 216 3.12 19.03 23.52
C THR A 216 2.73 20.49 23.33
N ASN A 217 3.66 21.42 23.42
CA ASN A 217 3.40 22.85 23.31
C ASN A 217 3.33 23.35 21.86
N ASN A 218 4.17 22.80 20.97
CA ASN A 218 4.35 23.32 19.62
C ASN A 218 3.60 22.49 18.56
N SER A 219 3.01 21.33 18.88
CA SER A 219 2.22 20.55 17.94
C SER A 219 0.82 21.14 17.65
N GLY A 220 0.50 22.29 18.19
CA GLY A 220 -0.81 22.93 18.04
C GLY A 220 -1.96 22.02 18.51
N ASN A 221 -2.96 21.84 17.66
CA ASN A 221 -4.13 21.03 17.97
C ASN A 221 -3.99 19.53 17.65
N LEU A 222 -2.85 19.09 17.09
CA LEU A 222 -2.69 17.73 16.56
C LEU A 222 -2.85 16.63 17.63
N LEU A 223 -2.56 16.94 18.89
CA LEU A 223 -2.76 16.02 20.03
C LEU A 223 -4.09 16.25 20.77
N SER A 224 -4.86 17.28 20.39
CA SER A 224 -6.09 17.65 21.11
C SER A 224 -7.26 16.74 20.75
N GLY A 225 -7.94 16.19 21.77
CA GLY A 225 -9.19 15.43 21.59
C GLY A 225 -10.37 16.28 21.07
N LYS A 226 -10.25 17.62 21.02
CA LYS A 226 -11.27 18.52 20.45
C LYS A 226 -11.02 18.84 18.97
N TYR A 227 -9.90 18.40 18.42
CA TYR A 227 -9.53 18.66 17.03
C TYR A 227 -10.27 17.72 16.08
N ILE A 228 -11.25 18.23 15.35
CA ILE A 228 -12.11 17.42 14.45
C ILE A 228 -11.31 16.61 13.41
N PRO A 229 -10.24 17.14 12.79
CA PRO A 229 -9.42 16.36 11.85
C PRO A 229 -8.84 15.07 12.44
N ASN A 230 -8.61 14.98 13.74
CA ASN A 230 -8.21 13.73 14.40
C ASN A 230 -9.20 12.58 14.13
N TYR A 231 -10.49 12.87 14.16
CA TYR A 231 -11.53 11.87 13.93
C TYR A 231 -11.76 11.60 12.45
N THR A 232 -11.86 12.65 11.65
CA THR A 232 -12.12 12.51 10.21
C THR A 232 -10.92 11.86 9.49
N ALA A 233 -9.69 12.29 9.76
CA ALA A 233 -8.49 11.67 9.21
C ALA A 233 -8.30 10.24 9.75
N GLY A 234 -8.50 10.02 11.05
CA GLY A 234 -8.40 8.69 11.65
C GLY A 234 -9.31 7.67 10.97
N LEU A 235 -10.58 8.02 10.79
CA LEU A 235 -11.55 7.16 10.08
C LEU A 235 -11.21 6.99 8.60
N THR A 236 -10.78 8.05 7.93
CA THR A 236 -10.38 8.00 6.53
C THR A 236 -9.26 6.99 6.32
N PHE A 237 -8.16 7.12 7.05
CA PHE A 237 -7.00 6.23 6.89
C PHE A 237 -7.30 4.80 7.35
N PHE A 238 -8.12 4.62 8.38
CA PHE A 238 -8.58 3.29 8.77
C PHE A 238 -9.36 2.62 7.63
N ILE A 239 -10.36 3.29 7.07
CA ILE A 239 -11.22 2.76 6.00
C ILE A 239 -10.39 2.51 4.72
N ALA A 240 -9.63 3.51 4.28
CA ALA A 240 -8.82 3.49 3.08
C ALA A 240 -7.84 2.30 3.07
N VAL A 241 -6.97 2.28 4.06
CA VAL A 241 -5.87 1.32 4.15
C VAL A 241 -6.36 -0.10 4.46
N ALA A 242 -7.40 -0.23 5.30
CA ALA A 242 -7.98 -1.55 5.58
C ALA A 242 -8.65 -2.16 4.36
N ALA A 243 -9.41 -1.38 3.58
CA ALA A 243 -10.06 -1.86 2.37
C ALA A 243 -9.04 -2.37 1.35
N THR A 244 -7.99 -1.60 1.10
CA THR A 244 -6.96 -1.92 0.13
C THR A 244 -6.18 -3.16 0.51
N ASN A 245 -5.73 -3.27 1.76
CA ASN A 245 -5.01 -4.44 2.22
C ASN A 245 -5.86 -5.72 2.22
N LEU A 246 -7.18 -5.64 2.41
CA LEU A 246 -8.09 -6.77 2.24
C LEU A 246 -8.21 -7.20 0.77
N PHE A 247 -8.13 -6.25 -0.15
CA PHE A 247 -8.18 -6.52 -1.59
C PHE A 247 -6.83 -6.97 -2.17
N HIS A 248 -5.72 -6.68 -1.49
CA HIS A 248 -4.38 -6.84 -2.02
C HIS A 248 -4.05 -8.29 -2.40
N GLN A 249 -3.90 -8.55 -3.71
CA GLN A 249 -3.62 -9.90 -4.22
C GLN A 249 -2.32 -10.48 -3.65
N GLY A 250 -1.32 -9.67 -3.33
CA GLY A 250 -0.10 -10.12 -2.66
C GLY A 250 -0.39 -10.75 -1.28
N ASN A 251 -1.32 -10.20 -0.49
CA ASN A 251 -1.76 -10.80 0.76
C ASN A 251 -2.47 -12.14 0.52
N TRP A 252 -3.33 -12.22 -0.51
CA TRP A 252 -4.00 -13.45 -0.89
C TRP A 252 -3.04 -14.51 -1.41
N GLN A 253 -2.00 -14.14 -2.15
CA GLN A 253 -0.94 -15.07 -2.53
C GLN A 253 -0.28 -15.71 -1.30
N ARG A 254 -0.02 -14.94 -0.25
CA ARG A 254 0.54 -15.43 1.02
C ARG A 254 -0.45 -16.31 1.78
N VAL A 255 -1.75 -15.99 1.74
CA VAL A 255 -2.82 -16.86 2.26
C VAL A 255 -2.76 -18.23 1.57
N PHE A 256 -2.61 -18.29 0.24
CA PHE A 256 -2.50 -19.55 -0.49
C PHE A 256 -1.15 -20.24 -0.35
N ALA A 257 -0.06 -19.52 -0.08
CA ALA A 257 1.28 -20.06 0.08
C ALA A 257 1.51 -20.78 1.44
N ALA A 258 0.71 -20.45 2.45
CA ALA A 258 0.81 -21.03 3.79
C ALA A 258 0.69 -22.56 3.79
N LYS A 259 1.57 -23.26 4.52
CA LYS A 259 1.58 -24.73 4.61
C LYS A 259 0.24 -25.30 5.08
N ASN A 260 -0.37 -24.70 6.09
CA ASN A 260 -1.68 -25.07 6.61
C ASN A 260 -2.36 -23.88 7.29
N TYR A 261 -3.57 -24.09 7.82
CA TYR A 261 -4.34 -23.01 8.47
C TYR A 261 -3.71 -22.52 9.78
N GLU A 262 -3.11 -23.39 10.58
CA GLU A 262 -2.50 -22.98 11.86
C GLU A 262 -1.25 -22.12 11.61
N VAL A 263 -0.44 -22.44 10.60
CA VAL A 263 0.66 -21.58 10.15
C VAL A 263 0.12 -20.22 9.69
N LEU A 264 -0.91 -20.19 8.85
CA LEU A 264 -1.53 -18.96 8.39
C LEU A 264 -2.03 -18.09 9.55
N LYS A 265 -2.82 -18.67 10.47
CA LYS A 265 -3.38 -17.99 11.63
C LYS A 265 -2.30 -17.41 12.53
N LYS A 266 -1.24 -18.18 12.83
CA LYS A 266 -0.12 -17.71 13.66
C LYS A 266 0.66 -16.59 12.98
N SER A 267 0.94 -16.72 11.68
CA SER A 267 1.66 -15.69 10.93
C SER A 267 0.89 -14.38 10.85
N LEU A 268 -0.42 -14.42 10.56
CA LEU A 268 -1.26 -13.23 10.50
C LEU A 268 -1.35 -12.52 11.85
N LYS A 269 -1.45 -13.27 12.97
CA LYS A 269 -1.44 -12.69 14.33
C LYS A 269 -0.10 -12.00 14.65
N LEU A 270 1.02 -12.64 14.31
CA LEU A 270 2.34 -12.05 14.52
C LEU A 270 2.53 -10.81 13.64
N SER A 271 2.11 -10.86 12.38
CA SER A 271 2.19 -9.69 11.49
C SER A 271 1.35 -8.51 12.00
N PHE A 272 0.13 -8.77 12.52
CA PHE A 272 -0.71 -7.75 13.17
C PHE A 272 0.04 -7.04 14.31
N LEU A 273 0.67 -7.82 15.20
CA LEU A 273 1.39 -7.26 16.36
C LEU A 273 2.64 -6.48 15.96
N ILE A 274 3.33 -6.86 14.87
CA ILE A 274 4.55 -6.19 14.41
C ILE A 274 4.23 -4.91 13.65
N ILE A 275 3.20 -4.91 12.80
CA ILE A 275 2.86 -3.79 11.93
C ILE A 275 2.38 -2.57 12.74
N ILE A 276 1.54 -2.77 13.76
CA ILE A 276 0.97 -1.66 14.54
C ILE A 276 2.02 -0.70 15.10
N PRO A 277 2.99 -1.16 15.91
CA PRO A 277 3.97 -0.24 16.48
C PRO A 277 4.81 0.46 15.41
N ILE A 278 5.18 -0.22 14.34
CA ILE A 278 5.99 0.36 13.27
C ILE A 278 5.25 1.53 12.62
N VAL A 279 4.03 1.31 12.14
CA VAL A 279 3.26 2.36 11.46
C VAL A 279 2.87 3.48 12.43
N PHE A 280 2.57 3.15 13.69
CA PHE A 280 2.30 4.13 14.73
C PHE A 280 3.48 5.07 14.97
N PHE A 281 4.68 4.51 15.14
CA PHE A 281 5.88 5.32 15.34
C PHE A 281 6.22 6.16 14.10
N MET A 282 6.07 5.61 12.92
CA MET A 282 6.27 6.39 11.69
C MET A 282 5.30 7.57 11.61
N GLY A 283 4.04 7.38 12.03
CA GLY A 283 3.06 8.46 12.08
C GLY A 283 3.40 9.54 13.13
N ILE A 284 3.83 9.15 14.31
CA ILE A 284 4.24 10.12 15.36
C ILE A 284 5.33 11.07 14.88
N THR A 285 6.23 10.62 14.01
CA THR A 285 7.28 11.49 13.45
C THR A 285 6.72 12.71 12.71
N GLY A 286 5.54 12.64 12.12
CA GLY A 286 4.88 13.78 11.49
C GLY A 286 4.43 14.85 12.50
N ILE A 287 3.94 14.44 13.69
CA ILE A 287 3.60 15.36 14.76
C ILE A 287 4.87 16.01 15.34
N ILE A 288 5.94 15.24 15.51
CA ILE A 288 7.24 15.74 15.92
C ILE A 288 7.76 16.76 14.90
N ALA A 289 7.65 16.47 13.60
CA ALA A 289 8.11 17.38 12.57
C ALA A 289 7.42 18.75 12.64
N ILE A 290 6.10 18.77 12.83
CA ILE A 290 5.33 20.03 13.03
C ILE A 290 5.76 20.76 14.30
N SER A 291 6.10 20.07 15.38
CA SER A 291 6.55 20.70 16.62
C SER A 291 7.93 21.37 16.48
N VAL A 292 8.77 20.88 15.55
CA VAL A 292 10.10 21.43 15.25
C VAL A 292 10.00 22.53 14.18
N ASP A 293 9.20 22.35 13.15
CA ASP A 293 8.96 23.31 12.07
C ASP A 293 7.50 23.25 11.60
N SER A 294 6.72 24.26 11.95
CA SER A 294 5.31 24.37 11.57
C SER A 294 5.05 24.50 10.05
N LYS A 295 6.09 24.79 9.27
CA LYS A 295 6.04 24.94 7.81
C LYS A 295 6.64 23.77 7.06
N VAL A 296 6.92 22.66 7.74
CA VAL A 296 7.51 21.47 7.13
C VAL A 296 6.65 20.97 5.97
N ASN A 297 7.30 20.56 4.87
CA ASN A 297 6.59 19.86 3.79
C ASN A 297 6.07 18.51 4.31
N PRO A 298 4.75 18.26 4.29
CA PRO A 298 4.17 17.03 4.79
C PRO A 298 4.80 15.76 4.22
N ASP A 299 5.08 15.70 2.92
CA ASP A 299 5.68 14.53 2.27
C ASP A 299 7.14 14.28 2.73
N LEU A 300 7.80 15.27 3.31
CA LEU A 300 9.17 15.17 3.82
C LEU A 300 9.25 15.19 5.35
N ALA A 301 8.12 15.15 6.07
CA ALA A 301 8.07 15.33 7.53
C ALA A 301 8.98 14.36 8.29
N PHE A 302 8.99 13.07 7.95
CA PHE A 302 9.90 12.09 8.57
C PHE A 302 11.37 12.45 8.33
N PHE A 303 11.71 12.82 7.10
CA PHE A 303 13.09 13.12 6.71
C PHE A 303 13.59 14.44 7.30
N SER A 304 12.73 15.44 7.48
CA SER A 304 13.10 16.74 8.04
C SER A 304 13.66 16.64 9.47
N ILE A 305 13.14 15.70 10.27
CA ILE A 305 13.65 15.46 11.63
C ILE A 305 14.78 14.44 11.66
N LEU A 306 14.75 13.44 10.79
CA LEU A 306 15.75 12.39 10.77
C LEU A 306 17.09 12.88 10.20
N LEU A 307 17.06 13.74 9.18
CA LEU A 307 18.25 14.20 8.45
C LEU A 307 18.84 15.51 9.01
N LYS A 308 18.21 16.11 10.04
CA LYS A 308 18.69 17.33 10.64
C LYS A 308 20.05 17.07 11.36
N ASP A 309 21.09 17.77 10.92
CA ASP A 309 22.45 17.76 11.51
C ASP A 309 23.06 16.35 11.67
N LYS A 310 22.83 15.45 10.70
CA LYS A 310 23.26 14.05 10.79
C LYS A 310 24.45 13.72 9.88
N SER A 311 25.06 12.56 10.14
CA SER A 311 26.21 12.06 9.41
C SER A 311 25.86 11.47 8.06
N GLU A 312 26.83 11.47 7.12
CA GLU A 312 26.71 10.82 5.82
C GLU A 312 26.32 9.33 5.93
N LEU A 313 26.79 8.66 6.98
CA LEU A 313 26.43 7.27 7.27
C LEU A 313 24.91 7.08 7.45
N LEU A 314 24.22 8.02 8.09
CA LEU A 314 22.77 7.92 8.27
C LEU A 314 22.03 8.06 6.94
N TYR A 315 22.50 8.90 6.03
CA TYR A 315 21.93 9.01 4.67
C TYR A 315 22.08 7.69 3.89
N MET A 316 23.23 7.02 4.01
CA MET A 316 23.42 5.69 3.42
C MET A 316 22.47 4.65 4.03
N VAL A 317 22.28 4.65 5.34
CA VAL A 317 21.31 3.79 6.05
C VAL A 317 19.90 3.99 5.52
N ILE A 318 19.48 5.24 5.32
CA ILE A 318 18.13 5.56 4.80
C ILE A 318 17.96 5.08 3.37
N ILE A 319 18.98 5.22 2.52
CA ILE A 319 18.93 4.70 1.15
C ILE A 319 18.72 3.18 1.16
N ILE A 320 19.51 2.45 1.95
CA ILE A 320 19.40 0.98 2.05
C ILE A 320 18.03 0.56 2.61
N LEU A 321 17.52 1.29 3.61
CA LEU A 321 16.18 1.07 4.16
C LEU A 321 15.10 1.26 3.10
N ALA A 322 15.13 2.39 2.39
CA ALA A 322 14.15 2.71 1.37
C ALA A 322 14.18 1.70 0.22
N ILE A 323 15.36 1.29 -0.24
CA ILE A 323 15.50 0.25 -1.27
C ILE A 323 14.95 -1.08 -0.77
N SER A 324 15.23 -1.47 0.47
CA SER A 324 14.71 -2.72 1.05
C SER A 324 13.18 -2.73 1.12
N LEU A 325 12.58 -1.62 1.54
CA LEU A 325 11.12 -1.42 1.58
C LEU A 325 10.51 -1.45 0.18
N THR A 326 11.06 -0.63 -0.73
CA THR A 326 10.54 -0.51 -2.10
C THR A 326 10.63 -1.82 -2.86
N VAL A 327 11.78 -2.49 -2.84
CA VAL A 327 11.99 -3.74 -3.60
C VAL A 327 11.06 -4.85 -3.11
N SER A 328 10.83 -4.98 -1.79
CA SER A 328 9.87 -5.95 -1.23
C SER A 328 8.43 -5.71 -1.70
N THR A 329 8.03 -4.44 -1.78
CA THR A 329 6.66 -4.12 -2.19
C THR A 329 6.49 -4.16 -3.70
N VAL A 330 7.46 -3.65 -4.46
CA VAL A 330 7.45 -3.70 -5.94
C VAL A 330 7.44 -5.14 -6.43
N ASP A 331 8.25 -6.04 -5.85
CA ASP A 331 8.24 -7.45 -6.25
C ASP A 331 6.91 -8.13 -5.94
N THR A 332 6.32 -7.79 -4.81
CA THR A 332 4.98 -8.26 -4.43
C THR A 332 3.90 -7.78 -5.40
N LEU A 333 3.93 -6.50 -5.80
CA LEU A 333 2.99 -5.94 -6.76
C LEU A 333 3.16 -6.56 -8.15
N VAL A 334 4.41 -6.70 -8.61
CA VAL A 334 4.74 -7.37 -9.89
C VAL A 334 4.25 -8.82 -9.88
N ASN A 335 4.51 -9.58 -8.82
CA ASN A 335 4.01 -10.97 -8.68
C ASN A 335 2.50 -11.03 -8.64
N ALA A 336 1.85 -10.13 -7.90
CA ALA A 336 0.41 -10.06 -7.78
C ALA A 336 -0.25 -9.75 -9.13
N ILE A 337 0.19 -8.72 -9.83
CA ILE A 337 -0.29 -8.34 -11.17
C ILE A 337 -0.02 -9.50 -12.16
N SER A 338 1.19 -10.07 -12.15
CA SER A 338 1.54 -11.21 -13.01
C SER A 338 0.60 -12.40 -12.77
N SER A 339 0.33 -12.75 -11.51
CA SER A 339 -0.58 -13.85 -11.18
C SER A 339 -2.01 -13.62 -11.66
N LEU A 340 -2.53 -12.40 -11.54
CA LEU A 340 -3.86 -12.06 -12.06
C LEU A 340 -3.91 -12.17 -13.59
N ILE A 341 -2.89 -11.69 -14.28
CA ILE A 341 -2.83 -11.74 -15.75
C ILE A 341 -2.67 -13.19 -16.23
N VAL A 342 -1.73 -13.96 -15.65
CA VAL A 342 -1.44 -15.34 -16.06
C VAL A 342 -2.60 -16.29 -15.78
N VAL A 343 -3.23 -16.15 -14.61
CA VAL A 343 -4.25 -17.11 -14.14
C VAL A 343 -5.64 -16.69 -14.56
N ASP A 344 -5.96 -15.42 -14.43
CA ASP A 344 -7.32 -14.91 -14.64
C ASP A 344 -7.49 -14.24 -15.99
N GLY A 345 -6.46 -13.59 -16.52
CA GLY A 345 -6.50 -13.01 -17.86
C GLY A 345 -6.79 -14.06 -18.95
N LYS A 346 -6.27 -15.28 -18.81
CA LYS A 346 -6.57 -16.40 -19.72
C LYS A 346 -8.05 -16.82 -19.73
N LYS A 347 -8.79 -16.60 -18.66
CA LYS A 347 -10.25 -16.85 -18.62
C LYS A 347 -11.06 -15.81 -19.38
N ILE A 348 -10.46 -14.66 -19.66
CA ILE A 348 -11.06 -13.60 -20.47
C ILE A 348 -10.66 -13.75 -21.94
N ASN A 349 -9.38 -14.01 -22.19
CA ASN A 349 -8.82 -14.20 -23.52
C ASN A 349 -7.78 -15.34 -23.51
N GLU A 350 -8.12 -16.47 -24.09
CA GLU A 350 -7.27 -17.67 -24.18
C GLU A 350 -5.99 -17.43 -24.99
N ASN A 351 -6.00 -16.45 -25.89
CA ASN A 351 -4.87 -16.06 -26.73
C ASN A 351 -3.87 -15.14 -26.02
N LEU A 352 -4.00 -14.83 -24.74
CA LEU A 352 -3.06 -14.04 -23.96
C LEU A 352 -1.72 -14.80 -23.83
N LYS A 353 -0.87 -14.70 -24.86
CA LYS A 353 0.39 -15.43 -24.98
C LYS A 353 1.51 -14.90 -24.08
N SER A 354 1.46 -13.62 -23.67
CA SER A 354 2.55 -12.97 -22.92
C SER A 354 2.03 -12.12 -21.77
N SER A 355 1.88 -12.76 -20.59
CA SER A 355 1.63 -12.04 -19.35
C SER A 355 2.81 -11.14 -18.94
N ASN A 356 4.04 -11.57 -19.20
CA ASN A 356 5.25 -10.82 -18.85
C ASN A 356 5.35 -9.50 -19.62
N GLY A 357 4.96 -9.49 -20.91
CA GLY A 357 4.96 -8.27 -21.72
C GLY A 357 4.03 -7.18 -21.15
N LEU A 358 2.85 -7.55 -20.65
CA LEU A 358 1.94 -6.58 -20.03
C LEU A 358 2.46 -6.07 -18.69
N VAL A 359 3.08 -6.92 -17.88
CA VAL A 359 3.71 -6.51 -16.62
C VAL A 359 4.86 -5.54 -16.88
N ILE A 360 5.71 -5.83 -17.87
CA ILE A 360 6.80 -4.94 -18.27
C ILE A 360 6.25 -3.59 -18.78
N LEU A 361 5.21 -3.61 -19.60
CA LEU A 361 4.56 -2.38 -20.10
C LEU A 361 4.05 -1.52 -18.94
N LEU A 362 3.32 -2.11 -17.98
CA LEU A 362 2.84 -1.40 -16.79
C LEU A 362 4.00 -0.84 -15.96
N SER A 363 5.11 -1.57 -15.85
CA SER A 363 6.30 -1.10 -15.13
C SER A 363 7.00 0.07 -15.84
N ILE A 364 7.02 0.10 -17.17
CA ILE A 364 7.51 1.24 -17.95
C ILE A 364 6.61 2.47 -17.77
N ILE A 365 5.29 2.28 -17.77
CA ILE A 365 4.36 3.39 -17.49
C ILE A 365 4.54 3.89 -16.04
N ALA A 366 4.75 3.01 -15.07
CA ALA A 366 5.02 3.38 -13.69
C ALA A 366 6.31 4.21 -13.55
N LEU A 367 7.37 3.85 -14.32
CA LEU A 367 8.59 4.66 -14.40
C LEU A 367 8.31 6.07 -14.92
N PHE A 368 7.49 6.19 -15.98
CA PHE A 368 7.11 7.50 -16.51
C PHE A 368 6.32 8.33 -15.48
N VAL A 369 5.39 7.72 -14.76
CA VAL A 369 4.63 8.38 -13.67
C VAL A 369 5.58 8.84 -12.56
N ALA A 370 6.51 7.97 -12.13
CA ALA A 370 7.49 8.29 -11.09
C ALA A 370 8.40 9.46 -11.47
N SER A 371 8.75 9.61 -12.75
CA SER A 371 9.55 10.73 -13.24
C SER A 371 8.87 12.11 -13.09
N LYS A 372 7.56 12.14 -12.83
CA LYS A 372 6.79 13.38 -12.62
C LYS A 372 6.77 13.85 -11.17
N GLY A 373 7.15 13.00 -10.21
CA GLY A 373 7.22 13.37 -8.80
C GLY A 373 5.87 13.75 -8.16
N PHE A 374 4.79 13.04 -8.50
CA PHE A 374 3.49 13.25 -7.86
C PHE A 374 3.56 12.97 -6.36
N SER A 375 2.66 13.61 -5.57
CA SER A 375 2.53 13.32 -4.14
C SER A 375 2.24 11.84 -3.91
N ILE A 376 3.06 11.23 -3.07
CA ILE A 376 3.01 9.80 -2.76
C ILE A 376 1.70 9.48 -2.04
N LEU A 377 1.34 10.30 -1.05
CA LEU A 377 0.08 10.14 -0.31
C LEU A 377 -1.14 10.21 -1.25
N TYR A 378 -1.13 11.13 -2.22
CA TYR A 378 -2.21 11.26 -3.19
C TYR A 378 -2.38 10.01 -4.05
N LEU A 379 -1.28 9.46 -4.58
CA LEU A 379 -1.32 8.24 -5.39
C LEU A 379 -1.87 7.04 -4.60
N PHE A 380 -1.46 6.88 -3.32
CA PHE A 380 -2.00 5.81 -2.48
C PHE A 380 -3.48 6.00 -2.21
N LEU A 381 -3.92 7.19 -1.85
CA LEU A 381 -5.34 7.47 -1.59
C LEU A 381 -6.20 7.25 -2.85
N LEU A 382 -5.69 7.58 -4.04
CA LEU A 382 -6.39 7.30 -5.29
C LEU A 382 -6.62 5.79 -5.50
N ALA A 383 -5.61 4.97 -5.22
CA ALA A 383 -5.71 3.52 -5.28
C ALA A 383 -6.64 2.96 -4.19
N ASP A 384 -6.56 3.50 -2.98
CA ASP A 384 -7.38 3.09 -1.83
C ASP A 384 -8.87 3.31 -2.08
N LEU A 385 -9.25 4.42 -2.72
CA LEU A 385 -10.63 4.73 -3.06
C LEU A 385 -11.28 3.64 -3.91
N LEU A 386 -10.55 3.10 -4.89
CA LEU A 386 -11.04 2.02 -5.74
C LEU A 386 -11.40 0.77 -4.92
N CYS A 387 -10.56 0.44 -3.94
CA CYS A 387 -10.78 -0.71 -3.07
C CYS A 387 -11.94 -0.49 -2.11
N CYS A 388 -12.11 0.73 -1.56
CA CYS A 388 -13.21 1.07 -0.67
C CYS A 388 -14.58 0.84 -1.30
N ALA A 389 -14.75 1.20 -2.57
CA ALA A 389 -16.00 0.97 -3.30
C ALA A 389 -16.32 -0.51 -3.52
N ALA A 390 -15.30 -1.38 -3.58
CA ALA A 390 -15.45 -2.78 -3.93
C ALA A 390 -15.45 -3.73 -2.73
N VAL A 391 -14.84 -3.35 -1.60
CA VAL A 391 -14.61 -4.27 -0.47
C VAL A 391 -15.90 -4.85 0.09
N PHE A 392 -16.88 -4.01 0.40
CA PHE A 392 -18.14 -4.49 0.98
C PHE A 392 -18.94 -5.35 -0.01
N PRO A 393 -19.22 -4.91 -1.25
CA PRO A 393 -19.97 -5.72 -2.22
C PRO A 393 -19.37 -7.10 -2.43
N VAL A 394 -18.08 -7.19 -2.60
CA VAL A 394 -17.39 -8.45 -2.89
C VAL A 394 -17.43 -9.40 -1.68
N PHE A 395 -17.01 -8.93 -0.49
CA PHE A 395 -16.98 -9.81 0.68
C PHE A 395 -18.37 -10.16 1.21
N TYR A 396 -19.33 -9.24 1.15
CA TYR A 396 -20.72 -9.52 1.50
C TYR A 396 -21.36 -10.54 0.53
N GLY A 397 -21.08 -10.43 -0.76
CA GLY A 397 -21.52 -11.39 -1.77
C GLY A 397 -21.04 -12.82 -1.51
N PHE A 398 -19.94 -13.02 -0.76
CA PHE A 398 -19.49 -14.36 -0.36
C PHE A 398 -20.39 -15.04 0.67
N TYR A 399 -21.14 -14.28 1.43
CA TYR A 399 -22.00 -14.78 2.49
C TYR A 399 -23.47 -14.87 2.10
N LYS A 400 -23.91 -13.99 1.18
CA LYS A 400 -25.31 -13.95 0.72
C LYS A 400 -25.49 -14.65 -0.63
N ARG A 401 -26.39 -15.65 -0.66
CA ARG A 401 -26.69 -16.42 -1.88
C ARG A 401 -27.74 -15.75 -2.79
N ASN A 402 -28.53 -14.81 -2.24
CA ASN A 402 -29.68 -14.23 -2.93
C ASN A 402 -29.36 -12.97 -3.75
N LEU A 403 -28.14 -12.43 -3.63
CA LEU A 403 -27.71 -11.27 -4.41
C LEU A 403 -27.31 -11.70 -5.82
N LYS A 404 -27.84 -10.99 -6.81
CA LYS A 404 -27.44 -11.18 -8.21
C LYS A 404 -26.12 -10.47 -8.47
N GLU A 405 -25.33 -10.99 -9.38
CA GLU A 405 -24.08 -10.39 -9.84
C GLU A 405 -24.24 -8.91 -10.25
N ARG A 406 -25.34 -8.59 -10.94
CA ARG A 406 -25.67 -7.22 -11.35
C ARG A 406 -25.81 -6.25 -10.15
N ASP A 407 -26.45 -6.69 -9.07
CA ASP A 407 -26.68 -5.85 -7.89
C ASP A 407 -25.35 -5.46 -7.23
N LEU A 408 -24.39 -6.40 -7.20
CA LEU A 408 -23.04 -6.16 -6.69
C LEU A 408 -22.23 -5.22 -7.59
N ILE A 409 -22.35 -5.35 -8.92
CA ILE A 409 -21.67 -4.47 -9.87
C ILE A 409 -22.21 -3.04 -9.75
N ILE A 410 -23.53 -2.86 -9.71
CA ILE A 410 -24.15 -1.53 -9.53
C ILE A 410 -23.68 -0.91 -8.23
N SER A 411 -23.61 -1.69 -7.17
CA SER A 411 -23.10 -1.24 -5.86
C SER A 411 -21.65 -0.71 -5.95
N VAL A 412 -20.74 -1.47 -6.59
CA VAL A 412 -19.36 -1.02 -6.81
C VAL A 412 -19.30 0.29 -7.60
N ILE A 413 -20.06 0.36 -8.71
CA ILE A 413 -20.11 1.56 -9.56
C ILE A 413 -20.62 2.77 -8.75
N THR A 414 -21.69 2.58 -7.95
CA THR A 414 -22.22 3.64 -7.08
C THR A 414 -21.14 4.15 -6.10
N GLY A 415 -20.40 3.22 -5.47
CA GLY A 415 -19.32 3.59 -4.57
C GLY A 415 -18.21 4.39 -5.25
N LEU A 416 -17.80 3.98 -6.47
CA LEU A 416 -16.82 4.71 -7.27
C LEU A 416 -17.31 6.10 -7.63
N LEU A 417 -18.53 6.22 -8.13
CA LEU A 417 -19.10 7.52 -8.55
C LEU A 417 -19.22 8.48 -7.36
N LEU A 418 -19.76 8.02 -6.23
CA LEU A 418 -19.90 8.84 -5.03
C LEU A 418 -18.55 9.21 -4.42
N GLY A 419 -17.60 8.28 -4.42
CA GLY A 419 -16.25 8.52 -3.91
C GLY A 419 -15.50 9.54 -4.76
N PHE A 420 -15.46 9.34 -6.08
CA PHE A 420 -14.77 10.27 -6.99
C PHE A 420 -15.43 11.66 -7.05
N LEU A 421 -16.75 11.75 -6.81
CA LEU A 421 -17.44 13.03 -6.79
C LEU A 421 -16.78 14.03 -5.83
N LEU A 422 -16.39 13.58 -4.64
CA LEU A 422 -15.77 14.43 -3.62
C LEU A 422 -14.25 14.23 -3.49
N PHE A 423 -13.65 13.35 -4.27
CA PHE A 423 -12.20 13.10 -4.18
C PHE A 423 -11.44 14.37 -4.54
N PRO A 424 -10.47 14.81 -3.69
CA PRO A 424 -9.80 16.08 -3.89
C PRO A 424 -8.83 16.06 -5.09
N SER A 425 -8.47 17.24 -5.56
CA SER A 425 -7.35 17.47 -6.48
C SER A 425 -6.00 17.13 -5.81
N PRO A 426 -4.90 17.00 -6.58
CA PRO A 426 -3.60 16.60 -6.04
C PRO A 426 -3.03 17.51 -4.93
N ASP A 427 -3.49 18.75 -4.85
CA ASP A 427 -3.17 19.72 -3.80
C ASP A 427 -4.11 19.67 -2.59
N PHE A 428 -5.05 18.72 -2.56
CA PHE A 428 -6.08 18.53 -1.54
C PHE A 428 -7.02 19.72 -1.32
N SER A 429 -7.01 20.72 -2.19
CA SER A 429 -7.76 21.99 -2.00
C SER A 429 -9.24 21.87 -2.35
N LYS A 430 -9.57 21.26 -3.50
CA LYS A 430 -10.93 21.22 -4.06
C LYS A 430 -11.19 19.88 -4.74
N SER A 431 -12.46 19.48 -4.82
CA SER A 431 -12.82 18.34 -5.69
C SER A 431 -12.89 18.81 -7.15
N ILE A 432 -12.24 18.08 -8.03
CA ILE A 432 -12.21 18.36 -9.47
C ILE A 432 -13.64 18.25 -10.05
N LEU A 433 -14.36 17.16 -9.74
CA LEU A 433 -15.68 16.90 -10.31
C LEU A 433 -16.74 17.88 -9.77
N VAL A 434 -16.70 18.18 -8.47
CA VAL A 434 -17.61 19.19 -7.90
C VAL A 434 -17.35 20.56 -8.52
N GLY A 435 -16.09 20.96 -8.66
CA GLY A 435 -15.75 22.26 -9.28
C GLY A 435 -16.18 22.39 -10.74
N ILE A 436 -16.33 21.27 -11.46
CA ILE A 436 -16.86 21.26 -12.84
C ILE A 436 -18.39 21.30 -12.86
N LEU A 437 -19.05 20.59 -11.95
CA LEU A 437 -20.50 20.39 -11.97
C LEU A 437 -21.26 21.48 -11.23
N LEU A 438 -20.73 21.99 -10.13
CA LEU A 438 -21.37 22.95 -9.23
C LEU A 438 -20.36 23.93 -8.63
N PRO A 439 -20.76 25.18 -8.32
CA PRO A 439 -19.92 26.08 -7.55
C PRO A 439 -19.58 25.46 -6.18
N PHE A 440 -18.30 25.42 -5.84
CA PHE A 440 -17.80 24.79 -4.60
C PHE A 440 -18.37 25.45 -3.34
N ASP A 441 -18.67 26.74 -3.42
CA ASP A 441 -19.23 27.57 -2.33
C ASP A 441 -20.67 27.18 -1.94
N LEU A 442 -21.36 26.39 -2.76
CA LEU A 442 -22.69 25.84 -2.43
C LEU A 442 -22.65 24.69 -1.42
N PHE A 443 -21.48 24.11 -1.19
CA PHE A 443 -21.35 22.99 -0.25
C PHE A 443 -21.17 23.50 1.18
N PRO A 444 -21.79 22.79 2.19
CA PRO A 444 -21.57 23.12 3.60
C PRO A 444 -20.08 23.06 3.95
N GLN A 445 -19.62 23.99 4.78
CA GLN A 445 -18.22 24.07 5.22
C GLN A 445 -17.71 22.75 5.82
N ILE A 446 -18.57 21.97 6.49
CA ILE A 446 -18.22 20.65 7.03
C ILE A 446 -17.81 19.65 5.93
N VAL A 447 -18.35 19.77 4.73
CA VAL A 447 -17.96 18.94 3.57
C VAL A 447 -16.68 19.45 2.94
N THR A 448 -16.59 20.74 2.70
CA THR A 448 -15.44 21.37 2.04
C THR A 448 -14.16 21.31 2.86
N SER A 449 -14.28 21.34 4.19
CA SER A 449 -13.13 21.21 5.10
C SER A 449 -12.63 19.76 5.30
N SER A 450 -13.37 18.76 4.83
CA SER A 450 -13.04 17.33 5.02
C SER A 450 -13.42 16.48 3.79
N LEU A 451 -13.13 16.97 2.60
CA LEU A 451 -13.45 16.30 1.33
C LEU A 451 -12.97 14.86 1.29
N LEU A 452 -11.75 14.62 1.73
CA LEU A 452 -11.16 13.29 1.74
C LEU A 452 -12.00 12.32 2.59
N PHE A 453 -12.40 12.74 3.79
CA PHE A 453 -13.25 11.94 4.66
C PHE A 453 -14.59 11.58 4.00
N TRP A 454 -15.28 12.56 3.45
CA TRP A 454 -16.56 12.33 2.79
C TRP A 454 -16.44 11.47 1.55
N SER A 455 -15.37 11.65 0.76
CA SER A 455 -15.07 10.81 -0.39
C SER A 455 -14.98 9.33 0.01
N PHE A 456 -14.16 8.99 1.00
CA PHE A 456 -13.98 7.62 1.46
C PHE A 456 -15.21 7.05 2.16
N LEU A 457 -15.90 7.87 2.96
CA LEU A 457 -17.13 7.47 3.61
C LEU A 457 -18.22 7.12 2.60
N LEU A 458 -18.43 7.96 1.58
CA LEU A 458 -19.41 7.72 0.54
C LEU A 458 -19.03 6.55 -0.37
N ALA A 459 -17.74 6.40 -0.71
CA ALA A 459 -17.25 5.26 -1.47
C ALA A 459 -17.54 3.93 -0.75
N THR A 460 -17.54 3.93 0.58
CA THR A 460 -17.75 2.72 1.39
C THR A 460 -19.23 2.50 1.75
N LEU A 461 -19.93 3.54 2.20
CA LEU A 461 -21.33 3.43 2.63
C LEU A 461 -22.32 3.39 1.47
N GLY A 462 -22.03 4.06 0.34
CA GLY A 462 -22.88 4.02 -0.85
C GLY A 462 -23.17 2.58 -1.30
N PRO A 463 -22.15 1.75 -1.49
CA PRO A 463 -22.31 0.32 -1.77
C PRO A 463 -23.14 -0.43 -0.73
N VAL A 464 -22.96 -0.13 0.56
CA VAL A 464 -23.74 -0.77 1.65
C VAL A 464 -25.20 -0.45 1.52
N ILE A 465 -25.55 0.83 1.33
CA ILE A 465 -26.94 1.29 1.20
C ILE A 465 -27.61 0.61 -0.01
N VAL A 466 -26.93 0.59 -1.17
CA VAL A 466 -27.44 -0.06 -2.38
C VAL A 466 -27.75 -1.53 -2.13
N ILE A 467 -26.83 -2.28 -1.53
CA ILE A 467 -27.01 -3.71 -1.29
C ILE A 467 -28.14 -3.98 -0.29
N ILE A 468 -28.22 -3.21 0.80
CA ILE A 468 -29.28 -3.37 1.80
C ILE A 468 -30.65 -3.07 1.18
N SER A 469 -30.76 -2.03 0.35
CA SER A 469 -31.98 -1.70 -0.37
C SER A 469 -32.42 -2.86 -1.26
N TYR A 470 -31.53 -3.43 -2.07
CA TYR A 470 -31.85 -4.59 -2.91
C TYR A 470 -32.24 -5.85 -2.10
N ASP A 471 -31.55 -6.15 -0.99
CA ASP A 471 -31.88 -7.31 -0.14
C ASP A 471 -33.26 -7.14 0.52
N SER A 472 -33.62 -5.91 0.90
CA SER A 472 -34.92 -5.59 1.51
C SER A 472 -36.08 -5.67 0.50
N PHE A 473 -35.90 -5.17 -0.73
CA PHE A 473 -36.92 -5.26 -1.78
C PHE A 473 -37.20 -6.70 -2.23
N LYS A 474 -36.19 -7.59 -2.18
CA LYS A 474 -36.35 -9.00 -2.56
C LYS A 474 -36.98 -9.89 -1.48
N ARG A 475 -37.10 -9.39 -0.27
CA ARG A 475 -37.77 -10.10 0.84
C ARG A 475 -39.26 -9.79 0.94
N ARG A 476 -39.71 -8.75 0.24
CA ARG A 476 -41.13 -8.42 0.02
C ARG A 476 -41.61 -9.05 -1.29
#